data_ee2211dc1d5871da0de8e07b2526d37f
#
_entry.id   ee2211dc1d5871da0de8e07b2526d37f
#
_cell.length_a   1.000
_cell.length_b   1.000
_cell.length_c   1.000
_cell.angle_alpha   90.00
_cell.angle_beta   90.00
_cell.angle_gamma   90.00
#
_symmetry.space_group_name_H-M   'P 1'
#
loop_
_entity.id
_entity.type
_entity.pdbx_description
1 polymer ?
#
loop_
_entity_poly.entity_id
_entity_poly.type
_entity_poly.pdbx_seq_one_letter_code
_entity_poly.pdbx_strand_id
1 'polypeptide(L)'
;MKLKRFFSAFLAAALLAGKPAYTDDLAPADALTVKFLRSPHAHARIRRIDTSRATKAPGVIGVYTYEDVPRTRFTLAGQSYPEPSPYDGLILEDKVRYVGDEVAIVAAETAEAAERALRLIKVDYEVLPAVLDPRDAQDAAAHGAVIHDESDYHLNYDLGGDRARNLMAHGENTVGDLDAAFAEADVVVDRTYETQAAAQAMMEPFCAFAAIDAFGRISVTSSTQVPFHIRRQVAGALEIPQSQVRIVKPRVG
;
A
#
# COMPACT_ATOMS: atom_id res chain seq x y z
N MET A 1 -5.83 24.31 23.22
CA MET A 1 -5.91 23.20 24.20
C MET A 1 -7.30 22.58 24.40
N LYS A 2 -8.40 23.19 23.93
CA LYS A 2 -9.77 22.64 24.06
C LYS A 2 -10.18 21.65 22.95
N LEU A 3 -9.58 21.69 21.77
CA LEU A 3 -9.96 20.83 20.63
C LEU A 3 -9.57 19.35 20.82
N LYS A 4 -8.46 19.07 21.51
CA LYS A 4 -7.93 17.71 21.70
C LYS A 4 -8.79 16.79 22.60
N ARG A 5 -9.64 17.36 23.48
CA ARG A 5 -10.53 16.58 24.36
C ARG A 5 -11.86 16.20 23.68
N PHE A 6 -12.30 16.93 22.67
CA PHE A 6 -13.55 16.65 21.97
C PHE A 6 -13.50 15.39 21.12
N PHE A 7 -12.37 15.08 20.53
CA PHE A 7 -12.22 13.96 19.61
C PHE A 7 -12.42 12.57 20.25
N SER A 8 -11.81 12.37 21.42
CA SER A 8 -11.99 11.11 22.18
C SER A 8 -13.40 10.93 22.71
N ALA A 9 -14.08 12.03 23.04
CA ALA A 9 -15.44 12.02 23.53
C ALA A 9 -16.47 11.75 22.45
N PHE A 10 -16.25 12.23 21.20
CA PHE A 10 -17.17 12.02 20.09
C PHE A 10 -17.17 10.56 19.62
N LEU A 11 -15.99 9.95 19.49
CA LEU A 11 -15.86 8.53 19.17
C LEU A 11 -16.49 7.65 20.26
N ALA A 12 -16.26 7.96 21.53
CA ALA A 12 -16.87 7.26 22.66
C ALA A 12 -18.40 7.44 22.66
N ALA A 13 -18.91 8.63 22.35
CA ALA A 13 -20.33 8.90 22.30
C ALA A 13 -21.02 8.18 21.12
N ALA A 14 -20.41 8.12 19.94
CA ALA A 14 -20.92 7.39 18.79
C ALA A 14 -20.96 5.88 19.06
N LEU A 15 -19.93 5.32 19.68
CA LEU A 15 -19.86 3.91 20.07
C LEU A 15 -20.89 3.58 21.18
N LEU A 16 -21.08 4.46 22.18
CA LEU A 16 -22.05 4.29 23.25
C LEU A 16 -23.50 4.44 22.76
N ALA A 17 -23.74 5.28 21.74
CA ALA A 17 -25.07 5.46 21.15
C ALA A 17 -25.46 4.32 20.18
N GLY A 18 -24.57 3.35 19.93
CA GLY A 18 -24.80 2.24 19.00
C GLY A 18 -24.97 2.66 17.54
N LYS A 19 -24.60 3.90 17.18
CA LYS A 19 -24.63 4.36 15.79
C LYS A 19 -23.40 3.82 15.06
N PRO A 20 -23.56 3.25 13.86
CA PRO A 20 -22.43 2.91 13.03
C PRO A 20 -21.66 4.19 12.69
N ALA A 21 -20.34 4.13 12.85
CA ALA A 21 -19.44 5.20 12.45
C ALA A 21 -18.32 4.58 11.60
N TYR A 22 -18.25 5.02 10.37
CA TYR A 22 -17.19 4.66 9.42
C TYR A 22 -16.06 5.67 9.50
N THR A 23 -14.96 5.39 8.83
CA THR A 23 -13.74 6.22 8.95
C THR A 23 -14.00 7.67 8.55
N ASP A 24 -14.70 7.91 7.46
CA ASP A 24 -14.98 9.26 6.94
C ASP A 24 -15.91 10.06 7.86
N ASP A 25 -16.87 9.39 8.53
CA ASP A 25 -17.76 10.04 9.51
C ASP A 25 -17.01 10.60 10.73
N LEU A 26 -15.79 10.13 10.98
CA LEU A 26 -14.97 10.48 12.14
C LEU A 26 -13.86 11.47 11.81
N ALA A 27 -13.66 11.81 10.53
CA ALA A 27 -12.64 12.74 10.10
C ALA A 27 -12.93 14.15 10.68
N PRO A 28 -11.91 14.86 11.22
CA PRO A 28 -12.08 16.25 11.64
C PRO A 28 -12.48 17.14 10.48
N ALA A 29 -13.38 18.09 10.72
CA ALA A 29 -13.80 19.03 9.69
C ALA A 29 -12.69 19.98 9.21
N ASP A 30 -11.63 20.13 10.01
CA ASP A 30 -10.44 20.92 9.72
C ASP A 30 -9.23 20.05 9.32
N ALA A 31 -9.45 18.78 8.99
CA ALA A 31 -8.41 17.90 8.51
C ALA A 31 -7.89 18.35 7.13
N LEU A 32 -6.60 18.29 6.94
CA LEU A 32 -6.01 18.47 5.62
C LEU A 32 -6.43 17.31 4.69
N THR A 33 -6.68 17.65 3.44
CA THR A 33 -6.89 16.63 2.40
C THR A 33 -5.56 16.18 1.83
N VAL A 34 -5.34 14.88 1.82
CA VAL A 34 -4.17 14.24 1.21
C VAL A 34 -4.57 13.55 -0.08
N LYS A 35 -3.85 13.86 -1.16
CA LYS A 35 -4.02 13.23 -2.48
C LYS A 35 -2.67 12.72 -2.99
N PHE A 36 -2.73 11.68 -3.82
CA PHE A 36 -1.55 11.03 -4.40
C PHE A 36 -1.44 11.34 -5.89
N LEU A 37 -0.24 11.70 -6.34
CA LEU A 37 0.12 11.58 -7.75
C LEU A 37 0.42 10.11 -8.02
N ARG A 38 -0.20 9.55 -9.06
CA ARG A 38 -0.06 8.15 -9.41
C ARG A 38 0.62 8.00 -10.77
N SER A 39 1.39 6.91 -10.91
CA SER A 39 2.10 6.59 -12.14
C SER A 39 1.13 6.24 -13.27
N PRO A 40 1.33 6.79 -14.48
CA PRO A 40 0.66 6.32 -15.70
C PRO A 40 1.35 5.10 -16.31
N HIS A 41 2.55 4.73 -15.82
CA HIS A 41 3.37 3.64 -16.38
C HIS A 41 3.29 2.40 -15.52
N ALA A 42 3.30 1.24 -16.17
CA ALA A 42 3.30 -0.05 -15.50
C ALA A 42 4.67 -0.42 -14.91
N HIS A 43 5.76 0.09 -15.50
CA HIS A 43 7.11 -0.09 -14.99
C HIS A 43 8.00 1.06 -15.48
N ALA A 44 8.55 1.83 -14.57
CA ALA A 44 9.43 2.96 -14.91
C ALA A 44 10.31 3.35 -13.72
N ARG A 45 11.47 3.94 -14.01
CA ARG A 45 12.27 4.68 -13.03
C ARG A 45 11.92 6.16 -13.10
N ILE A 46 11.83 6.79 -11.95
CA ILE A 46 11.66 8.23 -11.84
C ILE A 46 13.04 8.87 -11.91
N ARG A 47 13.33 9.57 -13.01
CA ARG A 47 14.60 10.28 -13.21
C ARG A 47 14.61 11.61 -12.48
N ARG A 48 13.46 12.27 -12.41
CA ARG A 48 13.30 13.56 -11.77
C ARG A 48 11.84 13.83 -11.44
N ILE A 49 11.61 14.47 -10.28
CA ILE A 49 10.31 15.07 -9.91
C ILE A 49 10.53 16.57 -9.67
N ASP A 50 9.74 17.41 -10.34
CA ASP A 50 9.73 18.85 -10.10
C ASP A 50 8.42 19.25 -9.40
N THR A 51 8.52 19.53 -8.11
CA THR A 51 7.41 19.94 -7.24
C THR A 51 7.35 21.45 -7.03
N SER A 52 8.27 22.24 -7.60
CA SER A 52 8.50 23.66 -7.30
C SER A 52 7.28 24.55 -7.49
N ARG A 53 6.41 24.25 -8.46
CA ARG A 53 5.17 24.95 -8.72
C ARG A 53 4.05 24.47 -7.79
N ALA A 54 3.98 23.19 -7.52
CA ALA A 54 2.96 22.58 -6.66
C ALA A 54 3.10 23.07 -5.21
N THR A 55 4.32 23.12 -4.69
CA THR A 55 4.62 23.58 -3.32
C THR A 55 4.21 25.04 -3.07
N LYS A 56 4.17 25.86 -4.13
CA LYS A 56 3.79 27.27 -4.04
C LYS A 56 2.32 27.53 -4.36
N ALA A 57 1.55 26.48 -4.67
CA ALA A 57 0.15 26.67 -5.05
C ALA A 57 -0.71 27.04 -3.84
N PRO A 58 -1.70 27.95 -4.00
CA PRO A 58 -2.56 28.38 -2.90
C PRO A 58 -3.30 27.20 -2.25
N GLY A 59 -3.29 27.15 -0.90
CA GLY A 59 -3.91 26.12 -0.08
C GLY A 59 -3.10 24.83 0.04
N VAL A 60 -1.90 24.76 -0.52
CA VAL A 60 -0.98 23.61 -0.35
C VAL A 60 -0.15 23.81 0.91
N ILE A 61 -0.14 22.79 1.76
CA ILE A 61 0.62 22.75 3.01
C ILE A 61 1.93 21.99 2.84
N GLY A 62 1.94 20.92 2.02
CA GLY A 62 3.16 20.16 1.75
C GLY A 62 3.03 19.29 0.51
N VAL A 63 4.18 19.05 -0.13
CA VAL A 63 4.34 18.12 -1.25
C VAL A 63 5.55 17.25 -0.92
N TYR A 64 5.37 15.94 -0.96
CA TYR A 64 6.38 14.96 -0.57
C TYR A 64 6.64 13.98 -1.70
N THR A 65 7.90 13.62 -1.88
CA THR A 65 8.40 12.66 -2.87
C THR A 65 9.18 11.55 -2.17
N TYR A 66 9.74 10.61 -2.92
CA TYR A 66 10.59 9.56 -2.36
C TYR A 66 11.86 10.10 -1.66
N GLU A 67 12.25 11.35 -1.93
CA GLU A 67 13.38 12.03 -1.28
C GLU A 67 13.03 12.58 0.10
N ASP A 68 11.73 12.73 0.40
CA ASP A 68 11.24 13.40 1.62
C ASP A 68 10.76 12.40 2.69
N VAL A 69 10.78 11.10 2.40
CA VAL A 69 10.21 10.05 3.27
C VAL A 69 11.28 9.02 3.68
N PRO A 70 11.10 8.33 4.82
CA PRO A 70 11.99 7.25 5.21
C PRO A 70 12.07 6.15 4.15
N ARG A 71 13.23 5.49 4.07
CA ARG A 71 13.53 4.42 3.09
C ARG A 71 13.48 3.02 3.69
N THR A 72 12.85 2.86 4.86
CA THR A 72 12.67 1.56 5.50
C THR A 72 11.55 0.78 4.81
N ARG A 73 11.88 -0.42 4.33
CA ARG A 73 10.93 -1.30 3.66
C ARG A 73 9.95 -1.92 4.64
N PHE A 74 8.73 -2.08 4.18
CA PHE A 74 7.65 -2.74 4.91
C PHE A 74 6.88 -3.68 3.97
N THR A 75 5.99 -4.49 4.53
CA THR A 75 5.08 -5.34 3.75
C THR A 75 3.64 -4.91 3.96
N LEU A 76 2.85 -4.90 2.89
CA LEU A 76 1.41 -4.65 2.95
C LEU A 76 0.61 -5.94 3.18
N ALA A 77 1.19 -7.08 2.86
CA ALA A 77 0.53 -8.38 2.96
C ALA A 77 0.96 -9.14 4.22
N GLY A 78 0.16 -10.13 4.59
CA GLY A 78 0.41 -10.98 5.76
C GLY A 78 -0.18 -10.43 7.04
N GLN A 79 -0.72 -11.31 7.87
CA GLN A 79 -1.40 -10.95 9.13
C GLN A 79 -0.74 -11.60 10.35
N SER A 80 0.21 -12.51 10.14
CA SER A 80 0.99 -13.11 11.20
C SER A 80 2.18 -12.23 11.64
N TYR A 81 2.94 -12.70 12.60
CA TYR A 81 4.20 -12.08 13.01
C TYR A 81 5.21 -13.18 13.36
N PRO A 82 6.41 -13.17 12.78
CA PRO A 82 6.84 -12.30 11.66
C PRO A 82 5.94 -12.48 10.42
N GLU A 83 5.83 -11.44 9.61
CA GLU A 83 5.05 -11.49 8.37
C GLU A 83 5.72 -12.45 7.36
N PRO A 84 4.95 -13.36 6.72
CA PRO A 84 5.49 -14.29 5.71
C PRO A 84 5.70 -13.64 4.34
N SER A 85 5.15 -12.46 4.14
CA SER A 85 5.22 -11.76 2.85
C SER A 85 6.51 -10.97 2.71
N PRO A 86 6.95 -10.68 1.46
CA PRO A 86 8.12 -9.87 1.21
C PRO A 86 8.02 -8.46 1.80
N TYR A 87 9.14 -7.97 2.31
CA TYR A 87 9.33 -6.57 2.68
C TYR A 87 9.89 -5.85 1.45
N ASP A 88 9.00 -5.44 0.57
CA ASP A 88 9.30 -4.91 -0.76
C ASP A 88 8.74 -3.49 -0.99
N GLY A 89 7.81 -3.02 -0.15
CA GLY A 89 7.22 -1.69 -0.26
C GLY A 89 8.00 -0.61 0.48
N LEU A 90 7.98 0.60 -0.05
CA LEU A 90 8.37 1.85 0.60
C LEU A 90 7.17 2.81 0.64
N ILE A 91 7.25 3.87 1.43
CA ILE A 91 6.19 4.90 1.45
C ILE A 91 6.03 5.54 0.07
N LEU A 92 7.13 5.89 -0.56
CA LEU A 92 7.25 6.32 -1.95
C LEU A 92 8.56 5.79 -2.51
N GLU A 93 8.58 5.40 -3.79
CA GLU A 93 9.76 4.88 -4.46
C GLU A 93 10.16 5.71 -5.68
N ASP A 94 11.42 5.59 -6.07
CA ASP A 94 11.97 6.11 -7.32
C ASP A 94 11.76 5.16 -8.51
N LYS A 95 11.12 4.01 -8.27
CA LYS A 95 10.75 3.01 -9.28
C LYS A 95 9.29 2.61 -9.10
N VAL A 96 8.51 2.78 -10.15
CA VAL A 96 7.09 2.37 -10.18
C VAL A 96 6.95 1.02 -10.87
N ARG A 97 6.04 0.16 -10.37
CA ARG A 97 5.89 -1.23 -10.79
C ARG A 97 4.51 -1.58 -11.31
N TYR A 98 3.54 -0.67 -11.20
CA TYR A 98 2.20 -0.84 -11.76
C TYR A 98 1.58 0.52 -12.11
N VAL A 99 0.56 0.50 -12.99
CA VAL A 99 -0.22 1.71 -13.28
C VAL A 99 -1.02 2.07 -12.03
N GLY A 100 -0.82 3.29 -11.53
CA GLY A 100 -1.45 3.74 -10.31
C GLY A 100 -0.54 3.72 -9.07
N ASP A 101 0.71 3.28 -9.20
CA ASP A 101 1.72 3.33 -8.13
C ASP A 101 1.93 4.77 -7.62
N GLU A 102 2.16 4.95 -6.33
CA GLU A 102 2.26 6.25 -5.68
C GLU A 102 3.61 6.91 -5.98
N VAL A 103 3.56 8.13 -6.53
CA VAL A 103 4.75 8.90 -6.96
C VAL A 103 5.04 10.09 -6.06
N ALA A 104 3.99 10.80 -5.63
CA ALA A 104 4.10 11.93 -4.73
C ALA A 104 2.82 12.10 -3.89
N ILE A 105 2.98 12.74 -2.74
CA ILE A 105 1.90 13.05 -1.81
C ILE A 105 1.71 14.56 -1.76
N VAL A 106 0.47 15.04 -1.86
CA VAL A 106 0.10 16.43 -1.65
C VAL A 106 -0.85 16.53 -0.47
N ALA A 107 -0.49 17.35 0.53
CA ALA A 107 -1.35 17.74 1.63
C ALA A 107 -1.80 19.19 1.42
N ALA A 108 -3.10 19.43 1.43
CA ALA A 108 -3.69 20.75 1.18
C ALA A 108 -4.92 21.00 2.06
N GLU A 109 -5.33 22.26 2.16
CA GLU A 109 -6.50 22.70 2.93
C GLU A 109 -7.82 22.17 2.36
N THR A 110 -7.88 21.93 1.04
CA THR A 110 -9.07 21.39 0.35
C THR A 110 -8.71 20.37 -0.71
N ALA A 111 -9.66 19.55 -1.10
CA ALA A 111 -9.50 18.56 -2.17
C ALA A 111 -9.16 19.23 -3.52
N GLU A 112 -9.80 20.35 -3.83
CA GLU A 112 -9.56 21.10 -5.07
C GLU A 112 -8.15 21.70 -5.10
N ALA A 113 -7.63 22.18 -3.94
CA ALA A 113 -6.25 22.67 -3.85
C ALA A 113 -5.25 21.54 -4.07
N ALA A 114 -5.47 20.37 -3.45
CA ALA A 114 -4.65 19.19 -3.65
C ALA A 114 -4.64 18.74 -5.13
N GLU A 115 -5.80 18.65 -5.76
CA GLU A 115 -5.92 18.25 -7.18
C GLU A 115 -5.26 19.24 -8.15
N ARG A 116 -5.39 20.54 -7.90
CA ARG A 116 -4.67 21.56 -8.70
C ARG A 116 -3.17 21.39 -8.55
N ALA A 117 -2.69 21.15 -7.32
CA ALA A 117 -1.27 20.98 -7.06
C ALA A 117 -0.71 19.72 -7.75
N LEU A 118 -1.42 18.60 -7.73
CA LEU A 118 -1.01 17.36 -8.44
C LEU A 118 -0.73 17.61 -9.93
N ARG A 119 -1.56 18.44 -10.59
CA ARG A 119 -1.38 18.79 -12.02
C ARG A 119 -0.16 19.68 -12.28
N LEU A 120 0.41 20.30 -11.26
CA LEU A 120 1.61 21.14 -11.37
C LEU A 120 2.91 20.38 -11.16
N ILE A 121 2.85 19.16 -10.62
CA ILE A 121 4.00 18.29 -10.46
C ILE A 121 4.38 17.74 -11.85
N LYS A 122 5.67 17.81 -12.16
CA LYS A 122 6.22 17.23 -13.39
C LYS A 122 7.14 16.07 -13.02
N VAL A 123 6.94 14.94 -13.68
CA VAL A 123 7.75 13.74 -13.48
C VAL A 123 8.39 13.35 -14.80
N ASP A 124 9.68 13.11 -14.77
CA ASP A 124 10.43 12.57 -15.89
C ASP A 124 10.69 11.08 -15.63
N TYR A 125 10.14 10.23 -16.50
CA TYR A 125 10.18 8.80 -16.38
C TYR A 125 11.11 8.18 -17.43
N GLU A 126 11.90 7.21 -16.99
CA GLU A 126 12.49 6.20 -17.87
C GLU A 126 11.59 4.98 -17.87
N VAL A 127 10.86 4.78 -18.95
CA VAL A 127 9.96 3.62 -19.08
C VAL A 127 10.79 2.34 -19.26
N LEU A 128 10.47 1.34 -18.45
CA LEU A 128 11.11 0.03 -18.45
C LEU A 128 10.19 -1.02 -19.07
N PRO A 129 10.74 -2.16 -19.51
CA PRO A 129 9.92 -3.30 -19.92
C PRO A 129 8.95 -3.71 -18.81
N ALA A 130 7.67 -3.82 -19.13
CA ALA A 130 6.63 -4.19 -18.19
C ALA A 130 6.19 -5.64 -18.40
N VAL A 131 5.95 -6.35 -17.29
CA VAL A 131 5.36 -7.70 -17.31
C VAL A 131 3.89 -7.56 -16.93
N LEU A 132 2.99 -7.79 -17.87
CA LEU A 132 1.55 -7.60 -17.68
C LEU A 132 0.78 -8.91 -17.53
N ASP A 133 1.36 -10.03 -17.93
CA ASP A 133 0.80 -11.36 -17.77
C ASP A 133 1.70 -12.18 -16.83
N PRO A 134 1.16 -12.70 -15.71
CA PRO A 134 1.94 -13.51 -14.78
C PRO A 134 2.47 -14.82 -15.41
N ARG A 135 1.84 -15.31 -16.48
CA ARG A 135 2.29 -16.52 -17.19
C ARG A 135 3.61 -16.30 -17.93
N ASP A 136 3.84 -15.05 -18.37
CA ASP A 136 5.06 -14.66 -19.09
C ASP A 136 6.17 -14.17 -18.16
N ALA A 137 5.91 -14.09 -16.86
CA ALA A 137 6.79 -13.38 -15.92
C ALA A 137 8.21 -13.98 -15.85
N GLN A 138 8.35 -15.30 -15.88
CA GLN A 138 9.65 -15.95 -15.83
C GLN A 138 10.41 -15.85 -17.17
N ASP A 139 9.71 -15.96 -18.30
CA ASP A 139 10.29 -15.75 -19.63
C ASP A 139 10.73 -14.28 -19.81
N ALA A 140 9.90 -13.34 -19.40
CA ALA A 140 10.23 -11.92 -19.40
C ALA A 140 11.48 -11.60 -18.59
N ALA A 141 11.67 -12.24 -17.43
CA ALA A 141 12.87 -12.11 -16.61
C ALA A 141 14.13 -12.62 -17.33
N ALA A 142 14.02 -13.77 -18.03
CA ALA A 142 15.10 -14.32 -18.82
C ALA A 142 15.54 -13.39 -19.96
N HIS A 143 14.65 -12.51 -20.42
CA HIS A 143 14.90 -11.47 -21.42
C HIS A 143 15.18 -10.08 -20.82
N GLY A 144 15.49 -10.00 -19.53
CA GLY A 144 15.92 -8.78 -18.84
C GLY A 144 14.80 -7.93 -18.22
N ALA A 145 13.54 -8.37 -18.27
CA ALA A 145 12.42 -7.69 -17.62
C ALA A 145 12.23 -8.17 -16.17
N VAL A 146 13.19 -7.87 -15.28
CA VAL A 146 13.11 -8.18 -13.85
C VAL A 146 12.36 -7.06 -13.13
N ILE A 147 11.29 -7.40 -12.39
CA ILE A 147 10.43 -6.45 -11.70
C ILE A 147 11.09 -5.93 -10.43
N HIS A 148 11.62 -6.82 -9.60
CA HIS A 148 12.32 -6.52 -8.36
C HIS A 148 13.80 -6.85 -8.48
N ASP A 149 14.63 -5.85 -8.76
CA ASP A 149 16.09 -5.94 -8.87
C ASP A 149 16.81 -5.37 -7.64
N GLU A 150 16.07 -4.92 -6.62
CA GLU A 150 16.58 -4.28 -5.43
C GLU A 150 17.30 -5.27 -4.50
N SER A 151 18.45 -4.88 -3.99
CA SER A 151 19.22 -5.71 -3.06
C SER A 151 18.67 -5.71 -1.63
N ASP A 152 17.93 -4.67 -1.27
CA ASP A 152 17.40 -4.46 0.08
C ASP A 152 16.03 -5.10 0.34
N TYR A 153 15.43 -5.71 -0.68
CA TYR A 153 14.29 -6.59 -0.54
C TYR A 153 14.63 -7.80 0.35
N HIS A 154 13.76 -8.13 1.32
CA HIS A 154 14.00 -9.27 2.19
C HIS A 154 12.73 -10.07 2.51
N LEU A 155 12.94 -11.30 2.97
CA LEU A 155 11.93 -12.24 3.43
C LEU A 155 12.27 -12.69 4.86
N ASN A 156 11.27 -12.80 5.72
CA ASN A 156 11.43 -13.44 7.03
C ASN A 156 11.44 -14.98 6.93
N TYR A 157 10.88 -15.52 5.84
CA TYR A 157 10.80 -16.96 5.57
C TYR A 157 11.22 -17.22 4.13
N ASP A 158 11.81 -18.39 3.91
CA ASP A 158 11.99 -18.88 2.54
C ASP A 158 10.62 -19.33 2.00
N LEU A 159 10.17 -18.64 0.96
CA LEU A 159 8.93 -18.96 0.25
C LEU A 159 9.20 -19.73 -1.06
N GLY A 160 10.43 -20.16 -1.31
CA GLY A 160 10.84 -20.76 -2.58
C GLY A 160 10.82 -19.77 -3.75
N GLY A 161 10.90 -18.46 -3.47
CA GLY A 161 10.89 -17.41 -4.48
C GLY A 161 12.26 -17.21 -5.14
N ASP A 162 12.24 -16.67 -6.35
CA ASP A 162 13.43 -16.26 -7.10
C ASP A 162 13.16 -14.94 -7.85
N ARG A 163 13.67 -13.85 -7.30
CA ARG A 163 13.47 -12.51 -7.87
C ARG A 163 14.03 -12.38 -9.29
N ALA A 164 15.18 -12.99 -9.54
CA ALA A 164 15.81 -12.94 -10.85
C ALA A 164 14.96 -13.59 -11.95
N ARG A 165 14.01 -14.44 -11.54
CA ARG A 165 13.04 -15.10 -12.41
C ARG A 165 11.62 -14.55 -12.27
N ASN A 166 11.41 -13.43 -11.59
CA ASN A 166 10.10 -12.89 -11.24
C ASN A 166 9.19 -13.92 -10.51
N LEU A 167 9.77 -14.90 -9.83
CA LEU A 167 9.05 -15.91 -9.08
C LEU A 167 8.90 -15.45 -7.62
N MET A 168 7.67 -15.20 -7.20
CA MET A 168 7.38 -14.69 -5.86
C MET A 168 7.45 -15.79 -4.79
N ALA A 169 6.90 -16.96 -5.10
CA ALA A 169 6.87 -18.11 -4.20
C ALA A 169 6.75 -19.42 -4.99
N HIS A 170 7.26 -20.49 -4.41
CA HIS A 170 7.05 -21.85 -4.89
C HIS A 170 6.78 -22.76 -3.71
N GLY A 171 5.77 -23.59 -3.80
CA GLY A 171 5.44 -24.60 -2.80
C GLY A 171 4.94 -25.87 -3.46
N GLU A 172 5.32 -27.00 -2.90
CA GLU A 172 4.88 -28.31 -3.35
C GLU A 172 4.31 -29.10 -2.18
N ASN A 173 3.19 -29.74 -2.41
CA ASN A 173 2.59 -30.66 -1.44
C ASN A 173 2.06 -31.89 -2.18
N THR A 174 2.68 -33.03 -1.95
CA THR A 174 2.34 -34.29 -2.60
C THR A 174 1.88 -35.28 -1.56
N VAL A 175 0.75 -35.95 -1.80
CA VAL A 175 0.21 -36.99 -0.94
C VAL A 175 0.02 -38.26 -1.79
N GLY A 176 0.68 -39.33 -1.40
CA GLY A 176 0.64 -40.61 -2.13
C GLY A 176 1.56 -40.61 -3.35
N ASP A 177 1.34 -41.60 -4.22
CA ASP A 177 2.06 -41.76 -5.49
C ASP A 177 1.20 -41.27 -6.64
N LEU A 178 1.53 -40.06 -7.14
CA LEU A 178 0.77 -39.38 -8.20
C LEU A 178 0.90 -40.14 -9.53
N ASP A 179 2.08 -40.64 -9.86
CA ASP A 179 2.32 -41.31 -11.14
C ASP A 179 1.52 -42.62 -11.21
N ALA A 180 1.50 -43.40 -10.11
CA ALA A 180 0.66 -44.59 -10.01
C ALA A 180 -0.84 -44.23 -10.10
N ALA A 181 -1.28 -43.19 -9.40
CA ALA A 181 -2.68 -42.75 -9.42
C ALA A 181 -3.13 -42.32 -10.84
N PHE A 182 -2.30 -41.58 -11.59
CA PHE A 182 -2.58 -41.25 -12.97
C PHE A 182 -2.59 -42.46 -13.90
N ALA A 183 -1.68 -43.43 -13.68
CA ALA A 183 -1.63 -44.63 -14.49
C ALA A 183 -2.83 -45.56 -14.26
N GLU A 184 -3.42 -45.57 -13.08
CA GLU A 184 -4.59 -46.38 -12.71
C GLU A 184 -5.94 -45.70 -13.01
N ALA A 185 -5.93 -44.41 -13.36
CA ALA A 185 -7.15 -43.66 -13.58
C ALA A 185 -7.85 -44.05 -14.89
N ASP A 186 -9.15 -44.36 -14.84
CA ASP A 186 -9.97 -44.61 -16.02
C ASP A 186 -10.17 -43.38 -16.89
N VAL A 187 -10.15 -42.19 -16.29
CA VAL A 187 -10.32 -40.88 -16.97
C VAL A 187 -9.39 -39.87 -16.34
N VAL A 188 -8.61 -39.20 -17.17
CA VAL A 188 -7.80 -38.05 -16.77
C VAL A 188 -8.37 -36.77 -17.45
N VAL A 189 -8.64 -35.73 -16.67
CA VAL A 189 -9.06 -34.43 -17.16
C VAL A 189 -8.00 -33.40 -16.84
N ASP A 190 -7.39 -32.84 -17.86
CA ASP A 190 -6.44 -31.71 -17.78
C ASP A 190 -7.03 -30.52 -18.54
N ARG A 191 -7.34 -29.44 -17.84
CA ARG A 191 -7.95 -28.23 -18.40
C ARG A 191 -7.49 -26.97 -17.68
N THR A 192 -7.31 -25.90 -18.45
CA THR A 192 -7.08 -24.56 -17.92
C THR A 192 -8.40 -23.79 -17.87
N TYR A 193 -8.68 -23.14 -16.75
CA TYR A 193 -9.84 -22.27 -16.55
C TYR A 193 -9.36 -20.85 -16.26
N GLU A 194 -9.97 -19.87 -16.92
CA GLU A 194 -9.69 -18.46 -16.71
C GLU A 194 -10.92 -17.73 -16.17
N THR A 195 -10.71 -16.90 -15.15
CA THR A 195 -11.75 -16.00 -14.61
C THR A 195 -11.32 -14.56 -14.80
N GLN A 196 -12.29 -13.66 -14.88
CA GLN A 196 -12.01 -12.24 -14.95
C GLN A 196 -11.43 -11.74 -13.61
N ALA A 197 -10.46 -10.83 -13.69
CA ALA A 197 -10.08 -10.02 -12.55
C ALA A 197 -11.20 -8.99 -12.28
N ALA A 198 -11.64 -8.91 -11.02
CA ALA A 198 -12.69 -7.99 -10.61
C ALA A 198 -12.27 -7.22 -9.36
N ALA A 199 -12.65 -5.94 -9.30
CA ALA A 199 -12.55 -5.17 -8.07
C ALA A 199 -13.68 -5.61 -7.10
N GLN A 200 -13.41 -5.58 -5.79
CA GLN A 200 -14.36 -5.94 -4.75
C GLN A 200 -15.58 -4.99 -4.71
N ALA A 201 -15.40 -3.75 -5.22
CA ALA A 201 -16.43 -2.71 -5.28
C ALA A 201 -17.13 -2.49 -3.92
N MET A 202 -16.35 -2.48 -2.84
CA MET A 202 -16.87 -2.21 -1.51
C MET A 202 -17.55 -0.83 -1.43
N MET A 203 -18.60 -0.73 -0.65
CA MET A 203 -19.37 0.52 -0.49
C MET A 203 -18.59 1.59 0.27
N GLU A 204 -17.73 1.22 1.21
CA GLU A 204 -16.81 2.12 1.88
C GLU A 204 -15.47 2.16 1.11
N PRO A 205 -15.12 3.27 0.46
CA PRO A 205 -13.79 3.44 -0.15
C PRO A 205 -12.68 3.40 0.90
N PHE A 206 -11.48 3.04 0.48
CA PHE A 206 -10.32 3.10 1.36
C PHE A 206 -10.08 4.53 1.83
N CYS A 207 -10.13 4.74 3.14
CA CYS A 207 -9.82 6.02 3.75
C CYS A 207 -9.10 5.84 5.09
N ALA A 208 -8.32 6.84 5.43
CA ALA A 208 -7.69 6.96 6.74
C ALA A 208 -7.47 8.44 7.05
N PHE A 209 -7.45 8.79 8.32
CA PHE A 209 -6.93 10.07 8.76
C PHE A 209 -6.00 9.90 9.96
N ALA A 210 -5.07 10.82 10.12
CA ALA A 210 -4.11 10.81 11.20
C ALA A 210 -4.14 12.14 11.96
N ALA A 211 -3.90 12.05 13.26
CA ALA A 211 -3.77 13.22 14.14
C ALA A 211 -2.76 12.91 15.25
N ILE A 212 -2.17 13.96 15.83
CA ILE A 212 -1.39 13.81 17.06
C ILE A 212 -2.36 13.82 18.24
N ASP A 213 -2.35 12.76 19.03
CA ASP A 213 -3.21 12.64 20.21
C ASP A 213 -2.71 13.47 21.41
N ALA A 214 -3.47 13.46 22.51
CA ALA A 214 -3.15 14.23 23.71
C ALA A 214 -1.83 13.80 24.37
N PHE A 215 -1.31 12.62 24.04
CA PHE A 215 -0.05 12.07 24.55
C PHE A 215 1.12 12.26 23.57
N GLY A 216 0.92 12.99 22.48
CA GLY A 216 1.94 13.22 21.46
C GLY A 216 2.15 12.03 20.50
N ARG A 217 1.26 11.02 20.50
CA ARG A 217 1.35 9.86 19.60
C ARG A 217 0.64 10.14 18.28
N ILE A 218 1.10 9.51 17.22
CA ILE A 218 0.38 9.45 15.95
C ILE A 218 -0.82 8.53 16.13
N SER A 219 -2.03 9.08 16.09
CA SER A 219 -3.27 8.33 16.12
C SER A 219 -3.84 8.26 14.70
N VAL A 220 -3.90 7.06 14.14
CA VAL A 220 -4.46 6.80 12.81
C VAL A 220 -5.80 6.10 12.97
N THR A 221 -6.84 6.68 12.38
CA THR A 221 -8.15 6.03 12.22
C THR A 221 -8.26 5.53 10.78
N SER A 222 -8.52 4.24 10.62
CA SER A 222 -8.53 3.59 9.30
C SER A 222 -9.54 2.46 9.24
N SER A 223 -10.19 2.30 8.09
CA SER A 223 -11.02 1.14 7.75
C SER A 223 -10.13 -0.09 7.51
N THR A 224 -9.68 -0.71 8.58
CA THR A 224 -8.83 -1.91 8.54
C THR A 224 -9.38 -3.05 9.37
N GLN A 225 -9.17 -4.28 8.95
CA GLN A 225 -9.48 -5.47 9.74
C GLN A 225 -8.36 -5.84 10.73
N VAL A 226 -7.14 -5.33 10.52
CA VAL A 226 -5.91 -5.78 11.18
C VAL A 226 -5.13 -4.63 11.85
N PRO A 227 -5.71 -3.97 12.86
CA PRO A 227 -5.12 -2.75 13.45
C PRO A 227 -3.72 -2.95 14.03
N PHE A 228 -3.41 -4.12 14.58
CA PHE A 228 -2.08 -4.42 15.13
C PHE A 228 -1.03 -4.58 14.04
N HIS A 229 -1.39 -5.16 12.89
CA HIS A 229 -0.52 -5.23 11.74
C HIS A 229 -0.21 -3.82 11.22
N ILE A 230 -1.24 -3.00 10.95
CA ILE A 230 -1.08 -1.59 10.52
C ILE A 230 -0.20 -0.81 11.50
N ARG A 231 -0.36 -1.01 12.82
CA ARG A 231 0.49 -0.36 13.81
C ARG A 231 1.97 -0.69 13.62
N ARG A 232 2.29 -1.97 13.41
CA ARG A 232 3.67 -2.39 13.17
C ARG A 232 4.24 -1.78 11.89
N GLN A 233 3.46 -1.84 10.80
CA GLN A 233 3.90 -1.32 9.51
C GLN A 233 4.10 0.20 9.52
N VAL A 234 3.15 0.96 10.07
CA VAL A 234 3.27 2.42 10.20
C VAL A 234 4.46 2.80 11.07
N ALA A 235 4.67 2.12 12.20
CA ALA A 235 5.80 2.39 13.08
C ALA A 235 7.14 2.08 12.38
N GLY A 236 7.23 0.95 11.67
CA GLY A 236 8.43 0.57 10.90
C GLY A 236 8.71 1.53 9.76
N ALA A 237 7.70 1.83 8.93
CA ALA A 237 7.84 2.72 7.78
C ALA A 237 8.24 4.16 8.17
N LEU A 238 7.79 4.63 9.35
CA LEU A 238 8.14 5.95 9.88
C LEU A 238 9.38 5.93 10.80
N GLU A 239 10.00 4.78 11.02
CA GLU A 239 11.18 4.61 11.88
C GLU A 239 10.97 5.11 13.32
N ILE A 240 9.74 4.91 13.85
CA ILE A 240 9.38 5.32 15.20
C ILE A 240 8.95 4.12 16.07
N PRO A 241 9.08 4.21 17.40
CA PRO A 241 8.62 3.15 18.30
C PRO A 241 7.12 2.87 18.14
N GLN A 242 6.71 1.60 18.18
CA GLN A 242 5.29 1.22 18.14
C GLN A 242 4.44 1.87 19.25
N SER A 243 5.06 2.21 20.39
CA SER A 243 4.41 2.94 21.49
C SER A 243 3.95 4.34 21.10
N GLN A 244 4.56 4.93 20.05
CA GLN A 244 4.18 6.25 19.51
C GLN A 244 3.06 6.18 18.45
N VAL A 245 2.61 4.97 18.09
CA VAL A 245 1.55 4.78 17.10
C VAL A 245 0.32 4.16 17.77
N ARG A 246 -0.84 4.77 17.56
CA ARG A 246 -2.14 4.25 17.92
C ARG A 246 -2.99 4.07 16.67
N ILE A 247 -3.54 2.87 16.48
CA ILE A 247 -4.51 2.62 15.41
C ILE A 247 -5.90 2.51 16.02
N VAL A 248 -6.84 3.21 15.43
CA VAL A 248 -8.27 3.16 15.76
C VAL A 248 -9.00 2.53 14.57
N LYS A 249 -9.66 1.42 14.85
CA LYS A 249 -10.50 0.72 13.86
C LYS A 249 -11.96 1.07 14.14
N PRO A 250 -12.62 1.86 13.27
CA PRO A 250 -14.06 2.05 13.32
C PRO A 250 -14.82 0.83 12.73
N ARG A 251 -16.04 1.00 12.31
CA ARG A 251 -16.69 0.00 11.46
C ARG A 251 -16.03 -0.04 10.09
N VAL A 252 -16.02 -1.23 9.50
CA VAL A 252 -15.50 -1.48 8.15
C VAL A 252 -16.69 -1.86 7.28
N GLY A 253 -16.86 -1.14 6.18
CA GLY A 253 -17.93 -1.36 5.20
C GLY A 253 -17.49 -2.22 4.01
#